data_dfbce6d86a310e2eeeb329efa3da2038
#
_entry.id   dfbce6d86a310e2eeeb329efa3da2038
#
_cell.length_a   1.000
_cell.length_b   1.000
_cell.length_c   1.000
_cell.angle_alpha   90.00
_cell.angle_beta   90.00
_cell.angle_gamma   90.00
#
_symmetry.space_group_name_H-M   'P 1'
#
loop_
_entity.id
_entity.type
_entity.pdbx_description
1 polymer ?
#
loop_
_entity_poly.entity_id
_entity_poly.type
_entity_poly.pdbx_seq_one_letter_code
_entity_poly.pdbx_strand_id
1 'polypeptide(L)'
;MVVVGPCSIHDPEAGLEYARLLKRSADALRDELFVVLRSYFEKPRTVVGWKGLINDPDLDGRFAINHGLRMARRFLRDVVELGLPAGTEFLDPITPQFIADLVAWGAIGARTAESQVHRELASGLSMPVGFKNGTDGGVRAAVDAVRSAMQPHHFLSVTKQGLAAIVATRGNPDCHIVLRGGREGPNYDTYQIGRALELLKRFELTPRLMVDCSHANSGKNPALQPRVADAVARQLEGGDSPIFGVMLESFIADGQQAPGPRRTLKYGQSVTDACLSWEQTEPVLERLAAAVRRRK
;
A
#
# COMPACT_ATOMS: atom_id res chain seq x y z
N MET A 1 -11.45 -5.86 -1.66
CA MET A 1 -10.19 -5.49 -2.36
C MET A 1 -8.99 -6.12 -1.65
N VAL A 2 -7.96 -6.56 -2.40
CA VAL A 2 -6.70 -7.07 -1.84
C VAL A 2 -5.52 -6.33 -2.50
N VAL A 3 -4.74 -5.60 -1.71
CA VAL A 3 -3.49 -4.97 -2.16
C VAL A 3 -2.34 -5.89 -1.77
N VAL A 4 -1.70 -6.54 -2.71
CA VAL A 4 -0.70 -7.59 -2.45
C VAL A 4 0.51 -7.48 -3.37
N GLY A 5 1.70 -7.66 -2.82
CA GLY A 5 2.97 -7.58 -3.55
C GLY A 5 4.15 -7.29 -2.63
N PRO A 6 5.35 -7.13 -3.19
CA PRO A 6 6.57 -6.96 -2.40
C PRO A 6 6.53 -5.71 -1.51
N CYS A 7 7.27 -5.77 -0.40
CA CYS A 7 7.43 -4.61 0.47
C CYS A 7 7.96 -3.40 -0.32
N SER A 8 8.86 -3.64 -1.28
CA SER A 8 9.32 -2.66 -2.26
C SER A 8 9.74 -3.33 -3.57
N ILE A 9 9.55 -2.64 -4.68
CA ILE A 9 10.10 -3.04 -5.98
C ILE A 9 11.57 -2.58 -6.01
N HIS A 10 12.50 -3.50 -5.90
CA HIS A 10 13.92 -3.24 -6.08
C HIS A 10 14.46 -3.87 -7.38
N ASP A 11 13.79 -4.91 -7.85
CA ASP A 11 14.04 -5.61 -9.09
C ASP A 11 12.76 -5.64 -9.94
N PRO A 12 12.67 -4.84 -11.01
CA PRO A 12 11.50 -4.81 -11.87
C PRO A 12 11.23 -6.12 -12.60
N GLU A 13 12.25 -6.93 -12.92
CA GLU A 13 12.06 -8.21 -13.61
C GLU A 13 11.37 -9.22 -12.69
N ALA A 14 11.89 -9.40 -11.48
CA ALA A 14 11.26 -10.21 -10.46
C ALA A 14 9.86 -9.69 -10.08
N GLY A 15 9.69 -8.36 -10.03
CA GLY A 15 8.40 -7.73 -9.79
C GLY A 15 7.37 -8.04 -10.88
N LEU A 16 7.76 -8.07 -12.15
CA LEU A 16 6.87 -8.43 -13.27
C LEU A 16 6.59 -9.94 -13.30
N GLU A 17 7.54 -10.78 -12.92
CA GLU A 17 7.28 -12.22 -12.75
C GLU A 17 6.23 -12.45 -11.66
N TYR A 18 6.38 -11.80 -10.51
CA TYR A 18 5.37 -11.83 -9.45
C TYR A 18 4.00 -11.31 -9.94
N ALA A 19 3.99 -10.24 -10.72
CA ALA A 19 2.75 -9.70 -11.29
C ALA A 19 2.04 -10.72 -12.19
N ARG A 20 2.77 -11.53 -12.98
CA ARG A 20 2.19 -12.59 -13.82
C ARG A 20 1.61 -13.73 -12.97
N LEU A 21 2.26 -14.11 -11.86
CA LEU A 21 1.71 -15.07 -10.91
C LEU A 21 0.40 -14.54 -10.32
N LEU A 22 0.45 -13.30 -9.81
CA LEU A 22 -0.71 -12.63 -9.20
C LEU A 22 -1.87 -12.47 -10.19
N LYS A 23 -1.59 -12.17 -11.46
CA LYS A 23 -2.63 -12.01 -12.49
C LYS A 23 -3.45 -13.28 -12.69
N ARG A 24 -2.79 -14.45 -12.67
CA ARG A 24 -3.51 -15.74 -12.80
C ARG A 24 -4.50 -15.94 -11.66
N SER A 25 -4.07 -15.71 -10.42
CA SER A 25 -4.97 -15.83 -9.26
C SER A 25 -6.03 -14.74 -9.25
N ALA A 26 -5.69 -13.49 -9.66
CA ALA A 26 -6.65 -12.40 -9.78
C ALA A 26 -7.76 -12.72 -10.78
N ASP A 27 -7.43 -13.32 -11.93
CA ASP A 27 -8.42 -13.72 -12.93
C ASP A 27 -9.31 -14.87 -12.43
N ALA A 28 -8.73 -15.85 -11.75
CA ALA A 28 -9.46 -16.97 -11.18
C ALA A 28 -10.43 -16.56 -10.07
N LEU A 29 -10.11 -15.49 -9.32
CA LEU A 29 -10.87 -15.01 -8.16
C LEU A 29 -11.59 -13.67 -8.42
N ARG A 30 -11.78 -13.28 -9.68
CA ARG A 30 -12.27 -11.94 -10.07
C ARG A 30 -13.70 -11.65 -9.60
N ASP A 31 -14.50 -12.67 -9.39
CA ASP A 31 -15.90 -12.52 -8.95
C ASP A 31 -15.98 -12.19 -7.44
N GLU A 32 -14.95 -12.52 -6.67
CA GLU A 32 -14.88 -12.28 -5.22
C GLU A 32 -13.89 -11.17 -4.84
N LEU A 33 -12.75 -11.11 -5.54
CA LEU A 33 -11.64 -10.24 -5.14
C LEU A 33 -11.27 -9.23 -6.24
N PHE A 34 -11.23 -7.97 -5.87
CA PHE A 34 -10.53 -6.95 -6.64
C PHE A 34 -9.08 -6.88 -6.18
N VAL A 35 -8.18 -7.45 -6.98
CA VAL A 35 -6.75 -7.58 -6.63
C VAL A 35 -5.96 -6.42 -7.23
N VAL A 36 -5.15 -5.75 -6.40
CA VAL A 36 -4.28 -4.63 -6.76
C VAL A 36 -2.83 -5.03 -6.47
N LEU A 37 -1.94 -4.93 -7.46
CA LEU A 37 -0.52 -5.17 -7.24
C LEU A 37 0.09 -4.06 -6.39
N ARG A 38 0.68 -4.41 -5.24
CA ARG A 38 1.46 -3.51 -4.42
C ARG A 38 2.81 -3.21 -5.10
N SER A 39 2.99 -1.99 -5.61
CA SER A 39 4.12 -1.52 -6.40
C SER A 39 4.80 -0.33 -5.71
N TYR A 40 5.46 -0.57 -4.59
CA TYR A 40 6.07 0.50 -3.80
C TYR A 40 7.51 0.76 -4.26
N PHE A 41 7.79 1.99 -4.70
CA PHE A 41 9.09 2.41 -5.23
C PHE A 41 9.86 3.30 -4.28
N GLU A 42 9.22 3.82 -3.25
CA GLU A 42 9.78 4.73 -2.26
C GLU A 42 9.63 4.13 -0.87
N LYS A 43 10.65 4.29 -0.04
CA LYS A 43 10.66 3.75 1.33
C LYS A 43 11.04 4.82 2.34
N PRO A 44 10.13 5.15 3.29
CA PRO A 44 10.45 6.04 4.38
C PRO A 44 11.50 5.41 5.29
N ARG A 45 12.55 6.16 5.63
CA ARG A 45 13.61 5.73 6.53
C ARG A 45 13.64 6.60 7.78
N THR A 46 13.70 5.97 8.94
CA THR A 46 13.77 6.70 10.21
C THR A 46 15.14 7.34 10.41
N VAL A 47 16.20 6.69 9.94
CA VAL A 47 17.58 7.20 10.04
C VAL A 47 18.18 7.21 8.63
N VAL A 48 18.83 6.12 8.22
CA VAL A 48 19.45 5.95 6.90
C VAL A 48 19.06 4.60 6.31
N GLY A 49 19.26 4.43 5.00
CA GLY A 49 18.97 3.19 4.29
C GLY A 49 18.57 3.45 2.85
N TRP A 50 18.45 2.39 2.07
CA TRP A 50 17.98 2.46 0.69
C TRP A 50 16.58 3.07 0.62
N LYS A 51 16.45 4.19 -0.10
CA LYS A 51 15.20 4.99 -0.18
C LYS A 51 14.20 4.48 -1.21
N GLY A 52 14.52 3.41 -1.93
CA GLY A 52 13.65 2.83 -2.95
C GLY A 52 14.19 2.97 -4.36
N LEU A 53 13.51 2.31 -5.31
CA LEU A 53 13.91 2.21 -6.71
C LEU A 53 14.02 3.58 -7.39
N ILE A 54 13.14 4.52 -7.07
CA ILE A 54 13.17 5.86 -7.69
C ILE A 54 14.44 6.59 -7.28
N ASN A 55 14.80 6.54 -6.00
CA ASN A 55 15.94 7.30 -5.49
C ASN A 55 17.28 6.66 -5.81
N ASP A 56 17.39 5.34 -5.72
CA ASP A 56 18.64 4.59 -5.93
C ASP A 56 18.33 3.27 -6.65
N PRO A 57 18.13 3.32 -7.98
CA PRO A 57 17.66 2.17 -8.75
C PRO A 57 18.64 1.01 -8.80
N ASP A 58 19.94 1.28 -8.69
CA ASP A 58 20.99 0.27 -8.81
C ASP A 58 21.50 -0.24 -7.45
N LEU A 59 20.97 0.25 -6.33
CA LEU A 59 21.38 -0.05 -4.95
C LEU A 59 22.89 0.21 -4.71
N ASP A 60 23.45 1.21 -5.34
CA ASP A 60 24.90 1.53 -5.30
C ASP A 60 25.22 2.92 -4.73
N GLY A 61 24.19 3.67 -4.31
CA GLY A 61 24.32 4.98 -3.70
C GLY A 61 24.62 6.11 -4.69
N ARG A 62 24.53 5.88 -6.00
CA ARG A 62 24.71 6.94 -7.02
C ARG A 62 23.50 7.85 -7.20
N PHE A 63 22.35 7.45 -6.66
CA PHE A 63 21.12 8.25 -6.71
C PHE A 63 20.70 8.68 -8.12
N ALA A 64 20.71 7.76 -9.07
CA ALA A 64 20.31 7.99 -10.46
C ALA A 64 18.78 8.18 -10.59
N ILE A 65 18.20 9.20 -9.93
CA ILE A 65 16.75 9.42 -9.74
C ILE A 65 16.01 9.48 -11.07
N ASN A 66 16.53 10.18 -12.07
CA ASN A 66 15.89 10.24 -13.39
C ASN A 66 15.78 8.85 -14.07
N HIS A 67 16.76 7.97 -13.81
CA HIS A 67 16.69 6.59 -14.26
C HIS A 67 15.64 5.80 -13.47
N GLY A 68 15.65 5.96 -12.15
CA GLY A 68 14.67 5.34 -11.25
C GLY A 68 13.22 5.70 -11.57
N LEU A 69 12.94 6.97 -11.87
CA LEU A 69 11.61 7.43 -12.30
C LEU A 69 11.16 6.73 -13.60
N ARG A 70 12.05 6.62 -14.60
CA ARG A 70 11.72 5.91 -15.84
C ARG A 70 11.51 4.42 -15.61
N MET A 71 12.29 3.79 -14.73
CA MET A 71 12.12 2.39 -14.37
C MET A 71 10.78 2.14 -13.68
N ALA A 72 10.42 2.97 -12.69
CA ALA A 72 9.15 2.87 -11.98
C ALA A 72 7.95 3.05 -12.94
N ARG A 73 8.00 4.08 -13.81
CA ARG A 73 6.95 4.31 -14.79
C ARG A 73 6.83 3.16 -15.80
N ARG A 74 7.95 2.63 -16.31
CA ARG A 74 7.94 1.47 -17.21
C ARG A 74 7.32 0.26 -16.53
N PHE A 75 7.73 -0.03 -15.30
CA PHE A 75 7.16 -1.13 -14.51
C PHE A 75 5.64 -0.99 -14.35
N LEU A 76 5.15 0.20 -13.98
CA LEU A 76 3.71 0.44 -13.84
C LEU A 76 2.96 0.25 -15.17
N ARG A 77 3.51 0.74 -16.29
CA ARG A 77 2.95 0.53 -17.61
C ARG A 77 2.83 -0.96 -17.92
N ASP A 78 3.91 -1.72 -17.72
CA ASP A 78 3.96 -3.15 -18.00
C ASP A 78 2.96 -3.93 -17.12
N VAL A 79 2.74 -3.50 -15.85
CA VAL A 79 1.71 -4.05 -14.96
C VAL A 79 0.29 -3.75 -15.46
N VAL A 80 0.04 -2.51 -15.91
CA VAL A 80 -1.27 -2.13 -16.48
C VAL A 80 -1.53 -2.89 -17.79
N GLU A 81 -0.53 -3.08 -18.63
CA GLU A 81 -0.62 -3.89 -19.87
C GLU A 81 -0.93 -5.37 -19.59
N LEU A 82 -0.51 -5.91 -18.44
CA LEU A 82 -0.94 -7.24 -17.95
C LEU A 82 -2.41 -7.27 -17.51
N GLY A 83 -3.06 -6.12 -17.39
CA GLY A 83 -4.44 -6.02 -16.89
C GLY A 83 -4.54 -6.10 -15.36
N LEU A 84 -3.49 -5.71 -14.62
CA LEU A 84 -3.52 -5.56 -13.18
C LEU A 84 -3.56 -4.09 -12.79
N PRO A 85 -4.45 -3.66 -11.88
CA PRO A 85 -4.35 -2.37 -11.23
C PRO A 85 -3.13 -2.33 -10.31
N ALA A 86 -2.41 -1.22 -10.29
CA ALA A 86 -1.25 -1.01 -9.43
C ALA A 86 -1.58 -0.08 -8.26
N GLY A 87 -1.02 -0.39 -7.08
CA GLY A 87 -1.09 0.45 -5.89
C GLY A 87 0.29 0.84 -5.39
N THR A 88 0.49 2.10 -4.98
CA THR A 88 1.79 2.58 -4.47
C THR A 88 1.63 3.44 -3.22
N GLU A 89 2.71 3.61 -2.47
CA GLU A 89 2.80 4.64 -1.41
C GLU A 89 3.44 5.89 -2.01
N PHE A 90 2.80 7.03 -1.84
CA PHE A 90 3.34 8.32 -2.21
C PHE A 90 4.10 8.92 -1.01
N LEU A 91 5.42 8.99 -1.12
CA LEU A 91 6.28 9.54 -0.10
C LEU A 91 6.82 10.92 -0.51
N ASP A 92 7.44 11.02 -1.68
CA ASP A 92 7.86 12.29 -2.25
C ASP A 92 6.67 13.01 -2.88
N PRO A 93 6.42 14.31 -2.57
CA PRO A 93 5.27 15.04 -3.08
C PRO A 93 5.34 15.36 -4.58
N ILE A 94 6.49 15.18 -5.22
CA ILE A 94 6.70 15.45 -6.65
C ILE A 94 6.53 14.18 -7.49
N THR A 95 6.90 13.02 -6.96
CA THR A 95 6.82 11.71 -7.65
C THR A 95 5.45 11.44 -8.29
N PRO A 96 4.30 11.80 -7.69
CA PRO A 96 2.99 11.59 -8.32
C PRO A 96 2.84 12.23 -9.70
N GLN A 97 3.50 13.34 -9.98
CA GLN A 97 3.42 13.99 -11.30
C GLN A 97 3.96 13.10 -12.43
N PHE A 98 4.80 12.12 -12.11
CA PHE A 98 5.43 11.22 -13.06
C PHE A 98 4.76 9.86 -13.18
N ILE A 99 3.98 9.42 -12.18
CA ILE A 99 3.48 8.04 -12.12
C ILE A 99 2.00 7.90 -11.75
N ALA A 100 1.34 8.93 -11.21
CA ALA A 100 -0.01 8.80 -10.65
C ALA A 100 -1.08 8.39 -11.68
N ASP A 101 -0.88 8.69 -12.95
CA ASP A 101 -1.77 8.31 -14.06
C ASP A 101 -1.81 6.78 -14.33
N LEU A 102 -0.85 6.03 -13.79
CA LEU A 102 -0.76 4.56 -13.89
C LEU A 102 -1.10 3.85 -12.58
N VAL A 103 -1.55 4.59 -11.57
CA VAL A 103 -1.84 4.08 -10.22
C VAL A 103 -3.33 4.07 -9.96
N ALA A 104 -3.87 2.91 -9.56
CA ALA A 104 -5.28 2.71 -9.26
C ALA A 104 -5.62 2.87 -7.76
N TRP A 105 -4.63 2.81 -6.87
CA TRP A 105 -4.78 2.99 -5.42
C TRP A 105 -3.51 3.59 -4.83
N GLY A 106 -3.65 4.60 -3.99
CA GLY A 106 -2.54 5.25 -3.30
C GLY A 106 -2.55 5.00 -1.80
N ALA A 107 -1.36 5.00 -1.17
CA ALA A 107 -1.22 5.00 0.28
C ALA A 107 -0.42 6.21 0.75
N ILE A 108 -0.80 6.72 1.94
CA ILE A 108 0.04 7.61 2.75
C ILE A 108 0.48 6.83 3.99
N GLY A 109 1.78 6.75 4.20
CA GLY A 109 2.37 5.95 5.27
C GLY A 109 2.11 6.48 6.67
N ALA A 110 2.33 5.63 7.67
CA ALA A 110 2.10 5.98 9.08
C ALA A 110 2.95 7.17 9.59
N ARG A 111 4.13 7.40 8.99
CA ARG A 111 5.01 8.52 9.36
C ARG A 111 4.63 9.83 8.69
N THR A 112 3.79 9.79 7.67
CA THR A 112 3.42 10.93 6.84
C THR A 112 1.94 11.29 6.93
N ALA A 113 1.12 10.50 7.62
CA ALA A 113 -0.31 10.77 7.82
C ALA A 113 -0.59 12.08 8.59
N GLU A 114 0.33 12.54 9.44
CA GLU A 114 0.22 13.83 10.14
C GLU A 114 0.73 15.02 9.30
N SER A 115 1.44 14.76 8.20
CA SER A 115 2.02 15.79 7.34
C SER A 115 0.96 16.53 6.53
N GLN A 116 0.89 17.85 6.67
CA GLN A 116 0.02 18.70 5.88
C GLN A 116 0.27 18.52 4.38
N VAL A 117 1.53 18.49 3.95
CA VAL A 117 1.91 18.33 2.54
C VAL A 117 1.34 17.04 1.93
N HIS A 118 1.34 15.95 2.68
CA HIS A 118 0.79 14.66 2.20
C HIS A 118 -0.75 14.63 2.19
N ARG A 119 -1.40 15.37 3.09
CA ARG A 119 -2.86 15.54 3.08
C ARG A 119 -3.31 16.39 1.89
N GLU A 120 -2.60 17.48 1.62
CA GLU A 120 -2.79 18.34 0.44
C GLU A 120 -2.56 17.55 -0.85
N LEU A 121 -1.45 16.79 -0.92
CA LEU A 121 -1.17 15.90 -2.04
C LEU A 121 -2.33 14.93 -2.29
N ALA A 122 -2.79 14.22 -1.27
CA ALA A 122 -3.87 13.23 -1.38
C ALA A 122 -5.18 13.87 -1.86
N SER A 123 -5.44 15.15 -1.52
CA SER A 123 -6.63 15.88 -1.97
C SER A 123 -6.68 16.11 -3.49
N GLY A 124 -5.52 16.03 -4.15
CA GLY A 124 -5.38 16.23 -5.60
C GLY A 124 -5.20 14.94 -6.39
N LEU A 125 -5.08 13.78 -5.73
CA LEU A 125 -4.97 12.50 -6.41
C LEU A 125 -6.34 12.03 -6.92
N SER A 126 -6.34 11.41 -8.10
CA SER A 126 -7.57 10.96 -8.79
C SER A 126 -7.97 9.52 -8.46
N MET A 127 -7.17 8.81 -7.65
CA MET A 127 -7.48 7.46 -7.17
C MET A 127 -7.83 7.47 -5.68
N PRO A 128 -8.48 6.40 -5.15
CA PRO A 128 -8.66 6.20 -3.72
C PRO A 128 -7.32 6.19 -2.97
N VAL A 129 -7.28 6.85 -1.81
CA VAL A 129 -6.06 6.96 -0.98
C VAL A 129 -6.31 6.43 0.43
N GLY A 130 -5.50 5.45 0.84
CA GLY A 130 -5.50 4.90 2.19
C GLY A 130 -4.47 5.57 3.10
N PHE A 131 -4.93 6.19 4.19
CA PHE A 131 -4.08 6.74 5.23
C PHE A 131 -3.83 5.70 6.32
N LYS A 132 -2.58 5.31 6.54
CA LYS A 132 -2.21 4.38 7.61
C LYS A 132 -2.27 5.08 8.97
N ASN A 133 -2.78 4.39 10.00
CA ASN A 133 -2.72 4.87 11.36
C ASN A 133 -1.27 5.07 11.84
N GLY A 134 -1.08 5.91 12.86
CA GLY A 134 0.23 6.24 13.42
C GLY A 134 1.04 5.03 13.86
N THR A 135 2.34 5.18 13.98
CA THR A 135 3.26 4.09 14.42
C THR A 135 3.06 3.70 15.89
N ASP A 136 2.47 4.57 16.69
CA ASP A 136 2.01 4.30 18.04
C ASP A 136 0.79 3.36 18.10
N GLY A 137 -0.02 3.31 17.06
CA GLY A 137 -1.29 2.59 16.96
C GLY A 137 -2.51 3.52 16.89
N GLY A 138 -2.32 4.82 17.13
CA GLY A 138 -3.38 5.82 17.14
C GLY A 138 -4.04 5.99 15.77
N VAL A 139 -5.37 5.86 15.72
CA VAL A 139 -6.16 5.98 14.47
C VAL A 139 -6.52 7.44 14.18
N ARG A 140 -6.47 8.32 15.19
CA ARG A 140 -6.91 9.70 15.09
C ARG A 140 -6.23 10.49 13.96
N ALA A 141 -4.91 10.37 13.84
CA ALA A 141 -4.14 11.07 12.80
C ALA A 141 -4.58 10.69 11.37
N ALA A 142 -4.89 9.39 11.15
CA ALA A 142 -5.40 8.93 9.86
C ALA A 142 -6.81 9.45 9.57
N VAL A 143 -7.69 9.51 10.58
CA VAL A 143 -9.03 10.08 10.43
C VAL A 143 -8.98 11.58 10.11
N ASP A 144 -8.14 12.33 10.81
CA ASP A 144 -7.95 13.77 10.52
C ASP A 144 -7.33 14.01 9.14
N ALA A 145 -6.44 13.08 8.69
CA ALA A 145 -5.87 13.12 7.36
C ALA A 145 -6.93 12.89 6.27
N VAL A 146 -7.82 11.90 6.44
CA VAL A 146 -8.96 11.66 5.54
C VAL A 146 -9.84 12.92 5.45
N ARG A 147 -10.23 13.48 6.61
CA ARG A 147 -11.05 14.70 6.66
C ARG A 147 -10.41 15.87 5.91
N SER A 148 -9.11 16.06 6.12
CA SER A 148 -8.35 17.11 5.43
C SER A 148 -8.29 16.85 3.93
N ALA A 149 -7.90 15.65 3.51
CA ALA A 149 -7.75 15.31 2.10
C ALA A 149 -9.06 15.34 1.29
N MET A 150 -10.21 15.19 1.96
CA MET A 150 -11.53 15.35 1.33
C MET A 150 -11.87 16.82 0.99
N GLN A 151 -11.14 17.79 1.52
CA GLN A 151 -11.39 19.21 1.27
C GLN A 151 -10.52 19.75 0.12
N PRO A 152 -10.95 20.82 -0.55
CA PRO A 152 -10.12 21.57 -1.50
C PRO A 152 -8.92 22.21 -0.81
N HIS A 153 -7.77 22.20 -1.50
CA HIS A 153 -6.54 22.83 -1.02
C HIS A 153 -5.86 23.67 -2.12
N HIS A 154 -5.03 24.62 -1.69
CA HIS A 154 -4.13 25.37 -2.55
C HIS A 154 -2.73 25.31 -1.95
N PHE A 155 -1.76 24.86 -2.73
CA PHE A 155 -0.38 24.66 -2.25
C PHE A 155 0.64 24.76 -3.39
N LEU A 156 1.92 24.94 -3.01
CA LEU A 156 3.02 24.97 -3.96
C LEU A 156 3.42 23.53 -4.34
N SER A 157 3.52 23.28 -5.62
CA SER A 157 3.98 22.00 -6.18
C SER A 157 4.62 22.23 -7.54
N VAL A 158 4.73 21.19 -8.35
CA VAL A 158 5.26 21.24 -9.71
C VAL A 158 4.24 20.73 -10.72
N THR A 159 4.30 21.24 -11.94
CA THR A 159 3.56 20.70 -13.08
C THR A 159 4.21 19.40 -13.57
N LYS A 160 3.53 18.70 -14.50
CA LYS A 160 4.11 17.51 -15.19
C LYS A 160 5.39 17.82 -15.96
N GLN A 161 5.63 19.09 -16.30
CA GLN A 161 6.85 19.58 -16.95
C GLN A 161 7.97 19.92 -15.94
N GLY A 162 7.71 19.77 -14.63
CA GLY A 162 8.66 20.08 -13.58
C GLY A 162 8.79 21.56 -13.23
N LEU A 163 7.85 22.40 -13.66
CA LEU A 163 7.83 23.83 -13.35
C LEU A 163 7.08 24.07 -12.03
N ALA A 164 7.63 24.95 -11.18
CA ALA A 164 6.97 25.37 -9.96
C ALA A 164 5.62 26.01 -10.28
N ALA A 165 4.58 25.63 -9.52
CA ALA A 165 3.21 26.09 -9.74
C ALA A 165 2.42 26.11 -8.44
N ILE A 166 1.35 26.91 -8.41
CA ILE A 166 0.30 26.79 -7.41
C ILE A 166 -0.69 25.75 -7.92
N VAL A 167 -0.91 24.71 -7.10
CA VAL A 167 -1.89 23.66 -7.37
C VAL A 167 -3.16 23.94 -6.58
N ALA A 168 -4.31 23.92 -7.23
CA ALA A 168 -5.63 23.96 -6.62
C ALA A 168 -6.28 22.57 -6.78
N THR A 169 -6.70 21.97 -5.68
CA THR A 169 -7.37 20.67 -5.66
C THR A 169 -8.85 20.81 -5.34
N ARG A 170 -9.63 19.75 -5.62
CA ARG A 170 -11.08 19.72 -5.32
C ARG A 170 -11.40 18.90 -4.07
N GLY A 171 -10.41 18.27 -3.46
CA GLY A 171 -10.60 17.23 -2.46
C GLY A 171 -10.75 15.85 -3.09
N ASN A 172 -10.43 14.81 -2.30
CA ASN A 172 -10.53 13.40 -2.70
C ASN A 172 -11.53 12.69 -1.78
N PRO A 173 -12.78 12.46 -2.21
CA PRO A 173 -13.83 11.83 -1.41
C PRO A 173 -13.59 10.33 -1.15
N ASP A 174 -12.68 9.69 -1.90
CA ASP A 174 -12.39 8.26 -1.81
C ASP A 174 -11.24 7.94 -0.85
N CYS A 175 -10.86 8.88 0.01
CA CYS A 175 -9.90 8.65 1.07
C CYS A 175 -10.49 7.77 2.17
N HIS A 176 -9.64 6.88 2.73
CA HIS A 176 -10.03 5.95 3.79
C HIS A 176 -8.87 5.65 4.73
N ILE A 177 -9.14 4.98 5.86
CA ILE A 177 -8.11 4.59 6.82
C ILE A 177 -7.60 3.17 6.55
N VAL A 178 -6.33 2.93 6.89
CA VAL A 178 -5.67 1.61 6.85
C VAL A 178 -5.14 1.29 8.24
N LEU A 179 -5.64 0.23 8.86
CA LEU A 179 -5.19 -0.25 10.16
C LEU A 179 -3.97 -1.15 9.99
N ARG A 180 -2.82 -0.73 10.54
CA ARG A 180 -1.52 -1.41 10.40
C ARG A 180 -0.91 -1.88 11.73
N GLY A 181 -1.70 -1.77 12.84
CA GLY A 181 -1.18 -1.96 14.19
C GLY A 181 -0.28 -0.83 14.66
N GLY A 182 0.31 -0.96 15.84
CA GLY A 182 1.19 0.02 16.42
C GLY A 182 2.06 -0.55 17.55
N ARG A 183 2.72 0.32 18.32
CA ARG A 183 3.55 -0.11 19.46
C ARG A 183 2.75 -0.83 20.55
N GLU A 184 1.48 -0.48 20.70
CA GLU A 184 0.56 -1.09 21.66
C GLU A 184 0.05 -2.46 21.20
N GLY A 185 0.33 -2.86 19.96
CA GLY A 185 -0.04 -4.14 19.41
C GLY A 185 -0.84 -4.08 18.11
N PRO A 186 -1.42 -5.21 17.71
CA PRO A 186 -2.29 -5.32 16.53
C PRO A 186 -3.60 -4.54 16.72
N ASN A 187 -4.23 -4.13 15.59
CA ASN A 187 -5.51 -3.40 15.62
C ASN A 187 -6.52 -3.93 14.58
N TYR A 188 -6.51 -5.24 14.32
CA TYR A 188 -7.39 -5.90 13.35
C TYR A 188 -8.53 -6.74 13.97
N ASP A 189 -8.56 -6.89 15.29
CA ASP A 189 -9.63 -7.59 15.99
C ASP A 189 -10.95 -6.77 16.00
N THR A 190 -12.05 -7.43 16.29
CA THR A 190 -13.40 -6.83 16.28
C THR A 190 -13.52 -5.61 17.19
N TYR A 191 -12.83 -5.62 18.35
CA TYR A 191 -12.87 -4.51 19.29
C TYR A 191 -12.17 -3.27 18.73
N GLN A 192 -10.96 -3.44 18.20
CA GLN A 192 -10.20 -2.32 17.61
C GLN A 192 -10.87 -1.78 16.35
N ILE A 193 -11.44 -2.65 15.53
CA ILE A 193 -12.24 -2.24 14.38
C ILE A 193 -13.46 -1.45 14.80
N GLY A 194 -14.18 -1.89 15.83
CA GLY A 194 -15.30 -1.16 16.42
C GLY A 194 -14.92 0.23 16.88
N ARG A 195 -13.81 0.38 17.58
CA ARG A 195 -13.27 1.69 18.00
C ARG A 195 -12.94 2.61 16.81
N ALA A 196 -12.33 2.05 15.77
CA ALA A 196 -12.03 2.83 14.57
C ALA A 196 -13.32 3.31 13.88
N LEU A 197 -14.34 2.46 13.82
CA LEU A 197 -15.66 2.80 13.28
C LEU A 197 -16.38 3.90 14.07
N GLU A 198 -16.35 3.82 15.40
CA GLU A 198 -16.94 4.86 16.26
C GLU A 198 -16.29 6.20 15.96
N LEU A 199 -14.95 6.22 15.76
CA LEU A 199 -14.24 7.42 15.42
C LEU A 199 -14.63 7.95 14.02
N LEU A 200 -14.75 7.08 13.02
CA LEU A 200 -15.23 7.46 11.69
C LEU A 200 -16.64 8.03 11.74
N LYS A 201 -17.57 7.38 12.44
CA LYS A 201 -18.96 7.86 12.63
C LYS A 201 -19.03 9.21 13.33
N ARG A 202 -18.22 9.40 14.38
CA ARG A 202 -18.15 10.68 15.12
C ARG A 202 -17.77 11.87 14.22
N PHE A 203 -17.01 11.62 13.16
CA PHE A 203 -16.58 12.64 12.19
C PHE A 203 -17.36 12.57 10.86
N GLU A 204 -18.48 11.86 10.83
CA GLU A 204 -19.36 11.73 9.66
C GLU A 204 -18.64 11.20 8.41
N LEU A 205 -17.62 10.37 8.62
CA LEU A 205 -16.89 9.71 7.55
C LEU A 205 -17.52 8.36 7.19
N THR A 206 -17.36 7.95 5.94
CA THR A 206 -17.82 6.63 5.49
C THR A 206 -17.19 5.53 6.36
N PRO A 207 -18.00 4.63 6.98
CA PRO A 207 -17.52 3.62 7.91
C PRO A 207 -16.86 2.45 7.16
N ARG A 208 -15.80 2.72 6.43
CA ARG A 208 -15.02 1.76 5.64
C ARG A 208 -13.56 1.84 6.02
N LEU A 209 -12.91 0.69 6.15
CA LEU A 209 -11.50 0.62 6.48
C LEU A 209 -10.83 -0.58 5.79
N MET A 210 -9.50 -0.47 5.64
CA MET A 210 -8.64 -1.56 5.18
C MET A 210 -7.78 -2.06 6.34
N VAL A 211 -7.46 -3.35 6.36
CA VAL A 211 -6.52 -3.95 7.32
C VAL A 211 -5.22 -4.31 6.59
N ASP A 212 -4.12 -3.75 7.03
CA ASP A 212 -2.77 -4.16 6.62
C ASP A 212 -2.34 -5.36 7.47
N CYS A 213 -2.24 -6.53 6.87
CA CYS A 213 -1.90 -7.79 7.54
C CYS A 213 -0.41 -7.89 7.89
N SER A 214 0.44 -7.03 7.31
CA SER A 214 1.86 -6.92 7.64
C SER A 214 2.13 -5.94 8.79
N HIS A 215 3.34 -5.40 8.88
CA HIS A 215 3.75 -4.39 9.86
C HIS A 215 3.48 -4.81 11.33
N ALA A 216 2.89 -3.94 12.14
CA ALA A 216 2.66 -4.27 13.55
C ALA A 216 1.49 -5.24 13.78
N ASN A 217 0.59 -5.41 12.82
CA ASN A 217 -0.48 -6.40 12.90
C ASN A 217 0.07 -7.85 12.89
N SER A 218 1.20 -8.08 12.23
CA SER A 218 1.92 -9.36 12.25
C SER A 218 3.22 -9.30 13.08
N GLY A 219 3.47 -8.19 13.82
CA GLY A 219 4.74 -7.98 14.50
C GLY A 219 5.95 -7.97 13.55
N LYS A 220 5.74 -7.62 12.27
CA LYS A 220 6.72 -7.70 11.17
C LYS A 220 7.22 -9.12 10.85
N ASN A 221 6.55 -10.14 11.37
CA ASN A 221 6.80 -11.53 11.01
C ASN A 221 5.88 -11.92 9.84
N PRO A 222 6.42 -12.16 8.63
CA PRO A 222 5.59 -12.49 7.47
C PRO A 222 4.76 -13.75 7.68
N ALA A 223 5.28 -14.76 8.39
CA ALA A 223 4.56 -16.00 8.68
C ALA A 223 3.25 -15.79 9.49
N LEU A 224 3.06 -14.64 10.12
CA LEU A 224 1.83 -14.29 10.84
C LEU A 224 0.80 -13.55 9.98
N GLN A 225 1.14 -13.07 8.78
CA GLN A 225 0.19 -12.41 7.89
C GLN A 225 -1.02 -13.30 7.53
N PRO A 226 -0.86 -14.62 7.23
CA PRO A 226 -2.00 -15.51 6.99
C PRO A 226 -2.97 -15.58 8.16
N ARG A 227 -2.46 -15.57 9.40
CA ARG A 227 -3.31 -15.55 10.60
C ARG A 227 -4.12 -14.27 10.72
N VAL A 228 -3.53 -13.11 10.41
CA VAL A 228 -4.25 -11.83 10.39
C VAL A 228 -5.32 -11.83 9.30
N ALA A 229 -4.96 -12.28 8.09
CA ALA A 229 -5.90 -12.39 6.98
C ALA A 229 -7.07 -13.33 7.29
N ASP A 230 -6.82 -14.47 7.96
CA ASP A 230 -7.88 -15.40 8.38
C ASP A 230 -8.80 -14.79 9.46
N ALA A 231 -8.25 -14.00 10.39
CA ALA A 231 -9.07 -13.27 11.35
C ALA A 231 -9.98 -12.24 10.67
N VAL A 232 -9.50 -11.56 9.64
CA VAL A 232 -10.32 -10.67 8.80
C VAL A 232 -11.36 -11.47 8.01
N ALA A 233 -10.96 -12.60 7.42
CA ALA A 233 -11.87 -13.47 6.68
C ALA A 233 -13.06 -13.94 7.53
N ARG A 234 -12.83 -14.33 8.79
CA ARG A 234 -13.91 -14.68 9.73
C ARG A 234 -14.84 -13.49 10.01
N GLN A 235 -14.31 -12.27 10.11
CA GLN A 235 -15.14 -11.07 10.29
C GLN A 235 -15.98 -10.76 9.04
N LEU A 236 -15.47 -11.05 7.84
CA LEU A 236 -16.23 -10.91 6.60
C LEU A 236 -17.37 -11.93 6.51
N GLU A 237 -17.16 -13.17 6.93
CA GLU A 237 -18.17 -14.24 6.95
C GLU A 237 -19.33 -13.92 7.91
N GLY A 238 -19.09 -13.10 8.92
CA GLY A 238 -20.10 -12.67 9.89
C GLY A 238 -21.15 -11.67 9.35
N GLY A 239 -21.02 -11.18 8.12
CA GLY A 239 -22.01 -10.31 7.46
C GLY A 239 -21.56 -8.83 7.40
N ASP A 240 -22.12 -7.97 8.25
CA ASP A 240 -21.87 -6.50 8.22
C ASP A 240 -20.47 -6.09 8.66
N SER A 241 -19.46 -6.49 7.91
CA SER A 241 -18.09 -6.06 8.15
C SER A 241 -17.79 -4.74 7.44
N PRO A 242 -17.23 -3.74 8.14
CA PRO A 242 -16.80 -2.49 7.53
C PRO A 242 -15.48 -2.62 6.77
N ILE A 243 -14.85 -3.79 6.87
CA ILE A 243 -13.58 -4.06 6.20
C ILE A 243 -13.87 -4.30 4.72
N PHE A 244 -13.43 -3.36 3.87
CA PHE A 244 -13.58 -3.50 2.43
C PHE A 244 -12.32 -4.04 1.74
N GLY A 245 -11.19 -4.09 2.47
CA GLY A 245 -9.95 -4.56 1.87
C GLY A 245 -8.88 -4.96 2.88
N VAL A 246 -7.88 -5.68 2.37
CA VAL A 246 -6.68 -6.10 3.10
C VAL A 246 -5.43 -5.74 2.31
N MET A 247 -4.30 -5.63 3.01
CA MET A 247 -2.98 -5.50 2.40
C MET A 247 -2.07 -6.62 2.88
N LEU A 248 -1.25 -7.17 1.96
CA LEU A 248 -0.27 -8.23 2.21
C LEU A 248 1.08 -7.86 1.63
N GLU A 249 2.16 -8.13 2.36
CA GLU A 249 3.53 -8.09 1.85
C GLU A 249 3.97 -9.48 1.41
N SER A 250 4.15 -9.66 0.11
CA SER A 250 4.41 -10.93 -0.55
C SER A 250 5.35 -10.74 -1.73
N PHE A 251 6.24 -11.70 -1.95
CA PHE A 251 7.10 -11.72 -3.13
C PHE A 251 7.25 -13.14 -3.66
N ILE A 252 8.20 -13.39 -4.60
CA ILE A 252 8.42 -14.73 -5.15
C ILE A 252 8.97 -15.66 -4.05
N ALA A 253 10.02 -15.21 -3.34
CA ALA A 253 10.62 -15.93 -2.22
C ALA A 253 10.30 -15.26 -0.89
N ASP A 254 10.16 -16.02 0.17
CA ASP A 254 9.90 -15.53 1.51
C ASP A 254 11.10 -14.83 2.15
N GLY A 255 10.79 -14.05 3.22
CA GLY A 255 11.78 -13.39 4.05
C GLY A 255 12.33 -12.10 3.46
N GLN A 256 13.56 -11.76 3.88
CA GLN A 256 14.28 -10.55 3.46
C GLN A 256 15.78 -10.81 3.40
N GLN A 257 16.46 -9.93 2.70
CA GLN A 257 17.93 -9.88 2.60
C GLN A 257 18.42 -8.43 2.74
N ALA A 258 19.71 -8.26 3.03
CA ALA A 258 20.32 -6.93 3.07
C ALA A 258 20.38 -6.33 1.65
N PRO A 259 20.14 -5.01 1.49
CA PRO A 259 20.39 -4.33 0.22
C PRO A 259 21.87 -4.46 -0.18
N GLY A 260 22.11 -4.64 -1.47
CA GLY A 260 23.46 -4.76 -2.02
C GLY A 260 23.44 -4.82 -3.54
N PRO A 261 24.59 -4.98 -4.21
CA PRO A 261 24.64 -5.05 -5.65
C PRO A 261 23.71 -6.14 -6.20
N ARG A 262 22.88 -5.82 -7.20
CA ARG A 262 21.85 -6.73 -7.75
C ARG A 262 22.35 -8.16 -8.01
N ARG A 263 23.58 -8.30 -8.55
CA ARG A 263 24.20 -9.59 -8.85
C ARG A 263 24.41 -10.52 -7.64
N THR A 264 24.38 -9.98 -6.43
CA THR A 264 24.58 -10.73 -5.18
C THR A 264 23.28 -11.04 -4.45
N LEU A 265 22.17 -10.47 -4.92
CA LEU A 265 20.87 -10.64 -4.29
C LEU A 265 20.25 -11.98 -4.69
N LYS A 266 19.56 -12.59 -3.74
CA LYS A 266 18.67 -13.72 -4.02
C LYS A 266 17.48 -13.22 -4.81
N TYR A 267 17.26 -13.83 -5.98
CA TYR A 267 16.16 -13.45 -6.87
C TYR A 267 14.79 -13.56 -6.18
N GLY A 268 13.94 -12.57 -6.39
CA GLY A 268 12.58 -12.57 -5.85
C GLY A 268 12.45 -12.48 -4.34
N GLN A 269 13.53 -12.15 -3.60
CA GLN A 269 13.48 -11.94 -2.15
C GLN A 269 13.59 -10.45 -1.79
N SER A 270 12.78 -9.98 -0.85
CA SER A 270 12.72 -8.56 -0.44
C SER A 270 14.07 -8.04 0.10
N VAL A 271 14.42 -6.78 -0.23
CA VAL A 271 15.54 -6.04 0.36
C VAL A 271 15.09 -5.01 1.42
N THR A 272 13.82 -5.06 1.79
CA THR A 272 13.23 -4.21 2.83
C THR A 272 12.57 -5.10 3.89
N ASP A 273 11.31 -4.87 4.30
CA ASP A 273 10.66 -5.75 5.27
C ASP A 273 10.41 -7.15 4.66
N ALA A 274 10.43 -8.18 5.50
CA ALA A 274 10.25 -9.56 5.08
C ALA A 274 8.84 -9.81 4.51
N CYS A 275 8.77 -10.57 3.43
CA CYS A 275 7.54 -10.90 2.70
C CYS A 275 7.18 -12.39 2.84
N LEU A 276 5.91 -12.72 2.59
CA LEU A 276 5.49 -14.09 2.27
C LEU A 276 6.09 -14.51 0.92
N SER A 277 6.29 -15.81 0.70
CA SER A 277 6.49 -16.32 -0.65
C SER A 277 5.18 -16.34 -1.44
N TRP A 278 5.28 -16.55 -2.77
CA TRP A 278 4.09 -16.76 -3.60
C TRP A 278 3.27 -17.97 -3.14
N GLU A 279 3.93 -19.09 -2.87
CA GLU A 279 3.30 -20.33 -2.41
C GLU A 279 2.53 -20.17 -1.10
N GLN A 280 2.99 -19.28 -0.21
CA GLN A 280 2.29 -18.94 1.04
C GLN A 280 1.14 -17.95 0.80
N THR A 281 1.20 -17.15 -0.26
CA THR A 281 0.25 -16.09 -0.53
C THR A 281 -1.01 -16.60 -1.25
N GLU A 282 -0.85 -17.49 -2.21
CA GLU A 282 -1.98 -18.01 -3.01
C GLU A 282 -3.09 -18.60 -2.13
N PRO A 283 -2.80 -19.47 -1.12
CA PRO A 283 -3.83 -19.96 -0.21
C PRO A 283 -4.53 -18.86 0.61
N VAL A 284 -3.84 -17.75 0.90
CA VAL A 284 -4.45 -16.60 1.60
C VAL A 284 -5.47 -15.90 0.71
N LEU A 285 -5.17 -15.73 -0.58
CA LEU A 285 -6.12 -15.16 -1.55
C LEU A 285 -7.35 -16.05 -1.69
N GLU A 286 -7.18 -17.36 -1.80
CA GLU A 286 -8.28 -18.33 -1.85
C GLU A 286 -9.14 -18.31 -0.58
N ARG A 287 -8.52 -18.21 0.60
CA ARG A 287 -9.21 -18.09 1.89
C ARG A 287 -10.07 -16.82 1.96
N LEU A 288 -9.54 -15.68 1.50
CA LEU A 288 -10.26 -14.41 1.45
C LEU A 288 -11.44 -14.49 0.45
N ALA A 289 -11.24 -15.06 -0.73
CA ALA A 289 -12.31 -15.27 -1.71
C ALA A 289 -13.43 -16.18 -1.15
N ALA A 290 -13.05 -17.27 -0.47
CA ALA A 290 -14.01 -18.14 0.19
C ALA A 290 -14.83 -17.41 1.27
N ALA A 291 -14.22 -16.47 2.00
CA ALA A 291 -14.94 -15.65 2.98
C ALA A 291 -15.95 -14.70 2.31
N VAL A 292 -15.59 -14.10 1.18
CA VAL A 292 -16.49 -13.24 0.41
C VAL A 292 -17.69 -14.03 -0.11
N ARG A 293 -17.49 -15.25 -0.64
CA ARG A 293 -18.60 -16.14 -1.08
C ARG A 293 -19.56 -16.51 0.06
N ARG A 294 -19.05 -16.61 1.30
CA ARG A 294 -19.84 -16.96 2.48
C ARG A 294 -20.46 -15.76 3.19
N ARG A 295 -20.17 -14.56 2.75
CA ARG A 295 -20.72 -13.33 3.35
C ARG A 295 -22.24 -13.35 3.25
N LYS A 296 -22.88 -13.31 4.40
CA LYS A 296 -24.34 -13.35 4.53
C LYS A 296 -24.97 -11.97 4.37
#